data_d7ba3e629b2d88da56489aa5660afe51
#
_entry.id   d7ba3e629b2d88da56489aa5660afe51
#
_cell.length_a   1.000
_cell.length_b   1.000
_cell.length_c   1.000
_cell.angle_alpha   90.00
_cell.angle_beta   90.00
_cell.angle_gamma   90.00
#
_symmetry.space_group_name_H-M   'P 1'
#
loop_
_entity.id
_entity.type
_entity.pdbx_description
1 polymer ?
#
loop_
_entity_poly.entity_id
_entity_poly.type
_entity_poly.pdbx_seq_one_letter_code
_entity_poly.pdbx_strand_id
1 'polypeptide(L)'
;MAEFIYQEPLPIERDTTEYRLLTKDYVKVVECDGRKILKVDPKGLELLAKEAYTDVSFYLRSSHLQKLRNILEDSEATDNDKFVAYTMLMNSCVAAEGELPTCQDTGTAICVAHKGEDVYTGVDDAECITRGVYETYKERNLRYSQVVPITMTDEHNTGSNLPAQIDIYGGHPGMEYEFLFITKGGGSANKTFLYQQTKALLNEESLTKFFKEHIKDLGTSACPPYHLAVCIGGTSAEMCLSTVKKASAGYLDELPTSGNEGGRCFRDLEWEEKILKICQEMGIGAQFGGKYLVHDVRVIRAPRHAASCPVAIGVSCSADRNIKAKITPEGIFLEQLEKNPARFLPAEAPAMSPAVDIDLDEGMDKVREILTKYPIKTRLNLKGTLIVARDIAHARIKQMLDEGKPMPEYFKNHPVYYAGPAKTPAGMASGSFGPTTAGRMDPYVDLFQSVGGSMVMVAKGNRSKAVTDACKAHGGFYLGSIGGPAAILAKNSIKSVEVVDFPELGMEAVRKIYVENFPAFIIVDDKGNDFFADFAH
;
A
#
# COMPACT_ATOMS: atom_id res chain seq x y z
N MET A 1 26.45 -40.94 7.25
CA MET A 1 26.24 -39.68 6.47
C MET A 1 24.79 -39.67 6.05
N ALA A 2 24.14 -38.48 6.08
CA ALA A 2 22.79 -38.38 5.57
C ALA A 2 22.77 -38.69 4.05
N GLU A 3 21.71 -39.33 3.60
CA GLU A 3 21.47 -39.57 2.18
C GLU A 3 21.16 -38.24 1.47
N PHE A 4 21.54 -38.12 0.19
CA PHE A 4 21.20 -36.94 -0.60
C PHE A 4 19.68 -36.92 -0.86
N ILE A 5 19.02 -35.84 -0.41
CA ILE A 5 17.60 -35.58 -0.67
C ILE A 5 17.51 -34.17 -1.25
N TYR A 6 16.93 -34.02 -2.43
CA TYR A 6 16.57 -32.72 -2.97
C TYR A 6 15.15 -32.36 -2.50
N GLN A 7 15.00 -31.15 -1.96
CA GLN A 7 13.70 -30.61 -1.54
C GLN A 7 13.55 -29.21 -2.10
N GLU A 8 12.48 -29.00 -2.88
CA GLU A 8 12.04 -27.65 -3.26
C GLU A 8 11.72 -26.84 -2.00
N PRO A 9 12.35 -25.67 -1.78
CA PRO A 9 12.13 -24.91 -0.55
C PRO A 9 10.69 -24.38 -0.37
N LEU A 10 10.04 -23.99 -1.46
CA LEU A 10 8.69 -23.41 -1.46
C LEU A 10 7.74 -24.27 -2.34
N PRO A 11 7.44 -25.51 -1.97
CA PRO A 11 6.63 -26.40 -2.78
C PRO A 11 5.16 -25.98 -2.74
N ILE A 12 4.67 -25.36 -3.81
CA ILE A 12 3.24 -25.07 -3.98
C ILE A 12 2.61 -26.32 -4.59
N GLU A 13 1.82 -27.04 -3.77
CA GLU A 13 1.26 -28.33 -4.16
C GLU A 13 0.04 -28.17 -5.08
N ARG A 14 -0.64 -27.03 -5.00
CA ARG A 14 -1.90 -26.80 -5.70
C ARG A 14 -2.07 -25.32 -6.04
N ASP A 15 -2.46 -25.02 -7.27
CA ASP A 15 -2.89 -23.67 -7.66
C ASP A 15 -4.43 -23.64 -7.73
N THR A 16 -5.03 -22.89 -6.78
CA THR A 16 -6.49 -22.70 -6.68
C THR A 16 -6.97 -21.44 -7.35
N THR A 17 -6.08 -20.71 -8.03
CA THR A 17 -6.38 -19.44 -8.68
C THR A 17 -7.34 -19.61 -9.84
N GLU A 18 -8.40 -18.79 -9.87
CA GLU A 18 -9.25 -18.68 -11.05
C GLU A 18 -8.58 -17.80 -12.10
N TYR A 19 -8.37 -18.37 -13.30
CA TYR A 19 -7.75 -17.66 -14.43
C TYR A 19 -8.78 -17.39 -15.52
N ARG A 20 -8.65 -16.22 -16.16
CA ARG A 20 -9.28 -15.94 -17.45
C ARG A 20 -8.27 -16.14 -18.58
N LEU A 21 -8.73 -16.66 -19.70
CA LEU A 21 -7.94 -16.70 -20.91
C LEU A 21 -7.80 -15.28 -21.48
N LEU A 22 -6.56 -14.80 -21.64
CA LEU A 22 -6.29 -13.52 -22.27
C LEU A 22 -6.25 -13.65 -23.79
N THR A 23 -5.46 -14.60 -24.30
CA THR A 23 -5.35 -14.90 -25.74
C THR A 23 -4.67 -16.25 -25.97
N LYS A 24 -4.89 -16.82 -27.18
CA LYS A 24 -4.16 -17.97 -27.69
C LYS A 24 -3.17 -17.62 -28.82
N ASP A 25 -3.17 -16.35 -29.26
CA ASP A 25 -2.52 -15.98 -30.51
C ASP A 25 -0.99 -15.94 -30.44
N TYR A 26 -0.41 -15.86 -29.23
CA TYR A 26 1.02 -15.65 -29.03
C TYR A 26 1.78 -16.89 -28.53
N VAL A 27 1.16 -18.05 -28.58
CA VAL A 27 1.76 -19.32 -28.13
C VAL A 27 1.70 -20.38 -29.22
N LYS A 28 2.77 -21.15 -29.35
CA LYS A 28 2.84 -22.26 -30.30
C LYS A 28 3.78 -23.35 -29.79
N VAL A 29 3.33 -24.59 -29.77
CA VAL A 29 4.21 -25.73 -29.51
C VAL A 29 4.89 -26.12 -30.79
N VAL A 30 6.22 -26.27 -30.74
CA VAL A 30 7.06 -26.76 -31.84
C VAL A 30 7.86 -27.96 -31.34
N GLU A 31 8.24 -28.82 -32.24
CA GLU A 31 9.14 -29.96 -31.96
C GLU A 31 10.55 -29.63 -32.44
N CYS A 32 11.53 -29.81 -31.57
CA CYS A 32 12.93 -29.59 -31.86
C CYS A 32 13.73 -30.76 -31.26
N ASP A 33 14.42 -31.50 -32.11
CA ASP A 33 15.22 -32.69 -31.72
C ASP A 33 14.46 -33.71 -30.83
N GLY A 34 13.18 -33.95 -31.16
CA GLY A 34 12.30 -34.85 -30.41
C GLY A 34 11.76 -34.32 -29.11
N ARG A 35 12.02 -33.05 -28.80
CA ARG A 35 11.55 -32.35 -27.60
C ARG A 35 10.48 -31.31 -27.99
N LYS A 36 9.38 -31.24 -27.24
CA LYS A 36 8.35 -30.21 -27.43
C LYS A 36 8.77 -28.94 -26.71
N ILE A 37 8.69 -27.84 -27.41
CA ILE A 37 9.03 -26.48 -26.90
C ILE A 37 7.86 -25.57 -27.12
N LEU A 38 7.48 -24.84 -26.07
CA LEU A 38 6.51 -23.75 -26.15
C LEU A 38 7.22 -22.48 -26.64
N LYS A 39 6.93 -22.05 -27.84
CA LYS A 39 7.35 -20.73 -28.36
C LYS A 39 6.33 -19.70 -27.95
N VAL A 40 6.80 -18.63 -27.32
CA VAL A 40 6.00 -17.47 -26.93
C VAL A 40 6.45 -16.26 -27.73
N ASP A 41 5.53 -15.63 -28.46
CA ASP A 41 5.81 -14.38 -29.15
C ASP A 41 6.08 -13.26 -28.11
N PRO A 42 7.14 -12.45 -28.29
CA PRO A 42 7.45 -11.33 -27.38
C PRO A 42 6.29 -10.38 -27.13
N LYS A 43 5.43 -10.16 -28.11
CA LYS A 43 4.20 -9.36 -27.97
C LYS A 43 3.24 -9.94 -26.93
N GLY A 44 3.25 -11.26 -26.74
CA GLY A 44 2.47 -11.92 -25.72
C GLY A 44 2.92 -11.55 -24.31
N LEU A 45 4.23 -11.41 -24.09
CA LEU A 45 4.78 -10.95 -22.80
C LEU A 45 4.43 -9.49 -22.55
N GLU A 46 4.56 -8.63 -23.57
CA GLU A 46 4.18 -7.21 -23.46
C GLU A 46 2.70 -7.05 -23.13
N LEU A 47 1.83 -7.79 -23.85
CA LEU A 47 0.38 -7.80 -23.60
C LEU A 47 0.05 -8.27 -22.19
N LEU A 48 0.64 -9.39 -21.75
CA LEU A 48 0.40 -9.94 -20.41
C LEU A 48 0.77 -8.95 -19.33
N ALA A 49 1.94 -8.34 -19.39
CA ALA A 49 2.37 -7.34 -18.42
C ALA A 49 1.46 -6.11 -18.43
N LYS A 50 1.10 -5.60 -19.61
CA LYS A 50 0.18 -4.46 -19.76
C LYS A 50 -1.18 -4.73 -19.14
N GLU A 51 -1.78 -5.87 -19.42
CA GLU A 51 -3.08 -6.25 -18.86
C GLU A 51 -3.01 -6.51 -17.35
N ALA A 52 -1.94 -7.16 -16.86
CA ALA A 52 -1.76 -7.41 -15.43
C ALA A 52 -1.65 -6.13 -14.63
N TYR A 53 -0.80 -5.19 -15.04
CA TYR A 53 -0.64 -3.91 -14.35
C TYR A 53 -1.85 -2.98 -14.51
N THR A 54 -2.61 -3.12 -15.59
CA THR A 54 -3.90 -2.47 -15.73
C THR A 54 -4.91 -3.02 -14.71
N ASP A 55 -5.08 -4.34 -14.67
CA ASP A 55 -6.06 -4.97 -13.77
C ASP A 55 -5.77 -4.64 -12.29
N VAL A 56 -4.53 -4.74 -11.83
CA VAL A 56 -4.19 -4.43 -10.42
C VAL A 56 -4.35 -2.96 -10.05
N SER A 57 -4.36 -2.06 -11.04
CA SER A 57 -4.57 -0.63 -10.79
C SER A 57 -6.03 -0.28 -10.51
N PHE A 58 -6.98 -1.10 -10.99
CA PHE A 58 -8.41 -0.81 -10.94
C PHE A 58 -9.26 -1.84 -10.23
N TYR A 59 -8.78 -3.08 -10.08
CA TYR A 59 -9.55 -4.19 -9.53
C TYR A 59 -8.83 -4.84 -8.36
N LEU A 60 -9.62 -5.48 -7.50
CA LEU A 60 -9.16 -6.22 -6.32
C LEU A 60 -9.62 -7.68 -6.41
N ARG A 61 -9.00 -8.55 -5.63
CA ARG A 61 -9.44 -9.93 -5.46
C ARG A 61 -10.79 -9.99 -4.74
N SER A 62 -11.67 -10.90 -5.17
CA SER A 62 -12.94 -11.16 -4.48
C SER A 62 -12.74 -11.51 -3.00
N SER A 63 -11.69 -12.26 -2.69
CA SER A 63 -11.34 -12.63 -1.31
C SER A 63 -10.99 -11.43 -0.44
N HIS A 64 -10.31 -10.42 -1.00
CA HIS A 64 -10.02 -9.17 -0.29
C HIS A 64 -11.31 -8.36 -0.03
N LEU A 65 -12.15 -8.22 -1.03
CA LEU A 65 -13.43 -7.52 -0.90
C LEU A 65 -14.36 -8.19 0.12
N GLN A 66 -14.36 -9.53 0.15
CA GLN A 66 -15.12 -10.28 1.16
C GLN A 66 -14.64 -9.99 2.59
N LYS A 67 -13.32 -9.83 2.79
CA LYS A 67 -12.78 -9.46 4.11
C LYS A 67 -13.23 -8.07 4.55
N LEU A 68 -13.29 -7.10 3.63
CA LEU A 68 -13.87 -5.78 3.91
C LEU A 68 -15.36 -5.90 4.27
N ARG A 69 -16.11 -6.72 3.54
CA ARG A 69 -17.51 -6.99 3.84
C ARG A 69 -17.68 -7.60 5.24
N ASN A 70 -16.83 -8.54 5.61
CA ASN A 70 -16.91 -9.21 6.92
C ASN A 70 -16.71 -8.21 8.09
N ILE A 71 -15.90 -7.16 7.91
CA ILE A 71 -15.75 -6.09 8.91
C ILE A 71 -17.10 -5.40 9.17
N LEU A 72 -17.88 -5.16 8.13
CA LEU A 72 -19.19 -4.51 8.28
C LEU A 72 -20.19 -5.36 9.03
N GLU A 73 -20.05 -6.69 8.96
CA GLU A 73 -20.93 -7.68 9.58
C GLU A 73 -20.47 -8.06 11.00
N ASP A 74 -19.25 -7.69 11.40
CA ASP A 74 -18.72 -7.97 12.74
C ASP A 74 -19.31 -7.01 13.78
N SER A 75 -20.03 -7.58 14.76
CA SER A 75 -20.62 -6.81 15.86
C SER A 75 -19.58 -6.19 16.81
N GLU A 76 -18.35 -6.72 16.83
CA GLU A 76 -17.24 -6.20 17.64
C GLU A 76 -16.43 -5.12 16.93
N ALA A 77 -16.63 -4.93 15.63
CA ALA A 77 -15.96 -3.87 14.90
C ALA A 77 -16.44 -2.49 15.34
N THR A 78 -15.50 -1.57 15.53
CA THR A 78 -15.83 -0.17 15.86
C THR A 78 -16.49 0.56 14.69
N ASP A 79 -17.19 1.66 14.95
CA ASP A 79 -17.73 2.53 13.90
C ASP A 79 -16.62 3.01 12.95
N ASN A 80 -15.43 3.29 13.46
CA ASN A 80 -14.29 3.70 12.64
C ASN A 80 -13.77 2.56 11.76
N ASP A 81 -13.67 1.32 12.27
CA ASP A 81 -13.34 0.16 11.42
C ASP A 81 -14.36 -0.03 10.29
N LYS A 82 -15.66 0.04 10.63
CA LYS A 82 -16.75 -0.09 9.65
C LYS A 82 -16.74 1.03 8.63
N PHE A 83 -16.50 2.27 9.06
CA PHE A 83 -16.43 3.42 8.16
C PHE A 83 -15.29 3.27 7.15
N VAL A 84 -14.10 2.88 7.60
CA VAL A 84 -12.95 2.64 6.71
C VAL A 84 -13.25 1.51 5.73
N ALA A 85 -13.76 0.37 6.21
CA ALA A 85 -14.08 -0.78 5.37
C ALA A 85 -15.16 -0.45 4.31
N TYR A 86 -16.21 0.26 4.70
CA TYR A 86 -17.26 0.69 3.79
C TYR A 86 -16.74 1.66 2.72
N THR A 87 -15.93 2.63 3.13
CA THR A 87 -15.30 3.60 2.21
C THR A 87 -14.39 2.89 1.21
N MET A 88 -13.66 1.85 1.63
CA MET A 88 -12.83 1.05 0.73
C MET A 88 -13.64 0.22 -0.27
N LEU A 89 -14.77 -0.35 0.15
CA LEU A 89 -15.69 -1.03 -0.77
C LEU A 89 -16.27 -0.07 -1.80
N MET A 90 -16.71 1.12 -1.37
CA MET A 90 -17.20 2.16 -2.27
C MET A 90 -16.09 2.62 -3.24
N ASN A 91 -14.85 2.75 -2.75
CA ASN A 91 -13.69 3.09 -3.58
C ASN A 91 -13.43 2.05 -4.67
N SER A 92 -13.56 0.76 -4.34
CA SER A 92 -13.38 -0.31 -5.32
C SER A 92 -14.42 -0.24 -6.45
N CYS A 93 -15.64 0.20 -6.15
CA CYS A 93 -16.67 0.42 -7.16
C CYS A 93 -16.30 1.58 -8.11
N VAL A 94 -15.80 2.67 -7.56
CA VAL A 94 -15.34 3.82 -8.38
C VAL A 94 -14.13 3.42 -9.23
N ALA A 95 -13.16 2.74 -8.65
CA ALA A 95 -11.97 2.29 -9.38
C ALA A 95 -12.32 1.31 -10.51
N ALA A 96 -13.30 0.44 -10.32
CA ALA A 96 -13.75 -0.53 -11.32
C ALA A 96 -14.36 0.10 -12.57
N GLU A 97 -14.67 1.40 -12.57
CA GLU A 97 -15.05 2.15 -13.77
C GLU A 97 -13.87 2.31 -14.76
N GLY A 98 -12.61 2.08 -14.30
CA GLY A 98 -11.42 2.05 -15.15
C GLY A 98 -10.78 3.41 -15.45
N GLU A 99 -11.25 4.50 -14.83
CA GLU A 99 -10.74 5.86 -15.03
C GLU A 99 -9.81 6.31 -13.90
N LEU A 100 -10.22 6.12 -12.67
CA LEU A 100 -9.49 6.49 -11.46
C LEU A 100 -8.85 5.25 -10.83
N PRO A 101 -7.52 5.13 -10.75
CA PRO A 101 -6.89 4.00 -10.07
C PRO A 101 -7.28 3.95 -8.59
N THR A 102 -7.28 2.76 -8.02
CA THR A 102 -7.67 2.50 -6.62
C THR A 102 -6.96 3.41 -5.61
N CYS A 103 -5.67 3.66 -5.83
CA CYS A 103 -4.81 4.46 -4.95
C CYS A 103 -4.11 5.56 -5.75
N GLN A 104 -3.81 6.70 -5.12
CA GLN A 104 -3.01 7.77 -5.73
C GLN A 104 -1.54 7.38 -5.93
N ASP A 105 -0.99 6.55 -5.04
CA ASP A 105 0.32 5.95 -5.22
C ASP A 105 0.16 4.66 -6.02
N THR A 106 0.33 4.77 -7.33
CA THR A 106 0.14 3.65 -8.25
C THR A 106 1.31 2.66 -8.25
N GLY A 107 2.36 2.97 -7.51
CA GLY A 107 3.38 2.04 -7.03
C GLY A 107 4.50 1.74 -8.01
N THR A 108 5.50 1.02 -7.51
CA THR A 108 6.57 0.39 -8.30
C THR A 108 6.06 -0.92 -8.87
N ALA A 109 6.29 -1.12 -10.17
CA ALA A 109 5.97 -2.39 -10.83
C ALA A 109 7.02 -3.45 -10.48
N ILE A 110 6.56 -4.61 -10.01
CA ILE A 110 7.37 -5.77 -9.64
C ILE A 110 6.82 -6.99 -10.36
N CYS A 111 7.70 -7.82 -10.91
CA CYS A 111 7.37 -9.12 -11.48
C CYS A 111 8.31 -10.18 -10.91
N VAL A 112 7.73 -11.25 -10.40
CA VAL A 112 8.45 -12.48 -10.03
C VAL A 112 7.93 -13.59 -10.93
N ALA A 113 8.81 -14.22 -11.71
CA ALA A 113 8.42 -15.21 -12.68
C ALA A 113 9.25 -16.49 -12.57
N HIS A 114 8.63 -17.61 -12.93
CA HIS A 114 9.26 -18.94 -13.03
C HIS A 114 9.09 -19.47 -14.44
N LYS A 115 10.20 -19.54 -15.18
CA LYS A 115 10.22 -19.94 -16.59
C LYS A 115 10.61 -21.39 -16.72
N GLY A 116 9.74 -22.20 -17.30
CA GLY A 116 10.03 -23.59 -17.62
C GLY A 116 11.15 -23.74 -18.65
N GLU A 117 11.92 -24.80 -18.56
CA GLU A 117 13.05 -25.05 -19.47
C GLU A 117 12.64 -25.22 -20.93
N ASP A 118 11.41 -25.65 -21.19
CA ASP A 118 10.85 -25.83 -22.52
C ASP A 118 10.07 -24.63 -23.03
N VAL A 119 10.24 -23.45 -22.42
CA VAL A 119 9.65 -22.17 -22.86
C VAL A 119 10.71 -21.33 -23.55
N TYR A 120 10.46 -20.98 -24.80
CA TYR A 120 11.35 -20.18 -25.63
C TYR A 120 10.69 -18.90 -26.09
N THR A 121 11.30 -17.77 -25.78
CA THR A 121 10.85 -16.42 -26.18
C THR A 121 11.76 -15.80 -27.24
N GLY A 122 13.04 -16.13 -27.22
CA GLY A 122 14.04 -15.66 -28.18
C GLY A 122 14.46 -14.19 -28.02
N VAL A 123 14.11 -13.57 -26.88
CA VAL A 123 14.37 -12.14 -26.58
C VAL A 123 14.74 -11.99 -25.10
N ASP A 124 15.05 -10.76 -24.70
CA ASP A 124 15.11 -10.39 -23.29
C ASP A 124 13.68 -10.23 -22.74
N ASP A 125 13.25 -11.21 -21.93
CA ASP A 125 11.92 -11.24 -21.36
C ASP A 125 11.68 -10.05 -20.42
N ALA A 126 12.72 -9.60 -19.70
CA ALA A 126 12.63 -8.45 -18.80
C ALA A 126 12.38 -7.15 -19.58
N GLU A 127 12.97 -6.98 -20.76
CA GLU A 127 12.69 -5.84 -21.64
C GLU A 127 11.22 -5.86 -22.09
N CYS A 128 10.69 -7.00 -22.52
CA CYS A 128 9.30 -7.12 -22.96
C CYS A 128 8.31 -6.80 -21.83
N ILE A 129 8.53 -7.33 -20.64
CA ILE A 129 7.70 -7.06 -19.46
C ILE A 129 7.77 -5.57 -19.10
N THR A 130 8.97 -4.99 -19.11
CA THR A 130 9.20 -3.55 -18.86
C THR A 130 8.44 -2.68 -19.87
N ARG A 131 8.38 -3.07 -21.14
CA ARG A 131 7.61 -2.38 -22.17
C ARG A 131 6.11 -2.39 -21.85
N GLY A 132 5.57 -3.50 -21.38
CA GLY A 132 4.20 -3.59 -20.88
C GLY A 132 3.93 -2.65 -19.69
N VAL A 133 4.87 -2.55 -18.75
CA VAL A 133 4.81 -1.56 -17.65
C VAL A 133 4.74 -0.13 -18.20
N TYR A 134 5.67 0.21 -19.08
CA TYR A 134 5.74 1.54 -19.70
C TYR A 134 4.42 1.93 -20.38
N GLU A 135 3.86 1.05 -21.21
CA GLU A 135 2.59 1.31 -21.91
C GLU A 135 1.42 1.52 -20.94
N THR A 136 1.35 0.70 -19.87
CA THR A 136 0.30 0.86 -18.86
C THR A 136 0.37 2.22 -18.17
N TYR A 137 1.55 2.61 -17.67
CA TYR A 137 1.71 3.88 -16.95
C TYR A 137 1.56 5.10 -17.86
N LYS A 138 1.83 4.96 -19.14
CA LYS A 138 1.62 6.00 -20.14
C LYS A 138 0.14 6.19 -20.51
N GLU A 139 -0.58 5.10 -20.75
CA GLU A 139 -1.95 5.13 -21.28
C GLU A 139 -3.01 5.30 -20.19
N ARG A 140 -2.74 4.81 -18.98
CA ARG A 140 -3.68 4.95 -17.87
C ARG A 140 -3.36 6.18 -17.03
N ASN A 141 -4.28 6.60 -16.18
CA ASN A 141 -4.11 7.78 -15.33
C ASN A 141 -3.24 7.48 -14.09
N LEU A 142 -2.08 6.84 -14.31
CA LEU A 142 -1.17 6.39 -13.25
C LEU A 142 -0.08 7.43 -12.99
N ARG A 143 0.41 7.47 -11.75
CA ARG A 143 1.44 8.41 -11.30
C ARG A 143 2.84 7.86 -11.56
N TYR A 144 3.74 8.70 -12.05
CA TYR A 144 5.17 8.37 -12.15
C TYR A 144 5.85 8.66 -10.82
N SER A 145 6.24 7.60 -10.09
CA SER A 145 6.84 7.69 -8.75
C SER A 145 8.29 7.23 -8.69
N GLN A 146 8.84 6.71 -9.80
CA GLN A 146 10.21 6.23 -9.82
C GLN A 146 11.19 7.40 -10.02
N VAL A 147 12.21 7.43 -9.17
CA VAL A 147 13.37 8.31 -9.30
C VAL A 147 14.62 7.48 -9.55
N VAL A 148 15.55 8.04 -10.29
CA VAL A 148 16.85 7.41 -10.61
C VAL A 148 17.99 8.27 -10.09
N PRO A 149 19.02 7.67 -9.48
CA PRO A 149 20.20 8.38 -9.05
C PRO A 149 21.06 8.74 -10.28
N ILE A 150 21.42 10.01 -10.39
CA ILE A 150 22.43 10.49 -11.34
C ILE A 150 23.79 10.53 -10.66
N THR A 151 23.81 10.93 -9.41
CA THR A 151 24.96 10.83 -8.51
C THR A 151 24.50 10.26 -7.17
N MET A 152 25.38 10.20 -6.16
CA MET A 152 25.01 9.75 -4.81
C MET A 152 23.90 10.61 -4.18
N THR A 153 23.82 11.87 -4.52
CA THR A 153 22.91 12.85 -3.89
C THR A 153 21.94 13.52 -4.86
N ASP A 154 22.08 13.28 -6.17
CA ASP A 154 21.21 13.84 -7.20
C ASP A 154 20.32 12.77 -7.81
N GLU A 155 19.01 13.00 -7.78
CA GLU A 155 18.00 12.07 -8.27
C GLU A 155 17.01 12.78 -9.19
N HIS A 156 16.60 12.10 -10.24
CA HIS A 156 15.58 12.61 -11.18
C HIS A 156 14.41 11.64 -11.27
N ASN A 157 13.18 12.18 -11.39
CA ASN A 157 12.02 11.38 -11.75
C ASN A 157 12.14 10.95 -13.20
N THR A 158 11.92 9.66 -13.47
CA THR A 158 12.12 9.11 -14.83
C THR A 158 11.05 9.55 -15.84
N GLY A 159 9.89 10.04 -15.39
CA GLY A 159 8.77 10.38 -16.26
C GLY A 159 8.14 9.19 -17.01
N SER A 160 8.43 7.97 -16.55
CA SER A 160 7.95 6.72 -17.17
C SER A 160 7.54 5.66 -16.15
N ASN A 161 7.79 5.91 -14.87
CA ASN A 161 7.69 4.95 -13.76
C ASN A 161 8.62 3.72 -13.90
N LEU A 162 9.71 3.86 -14.66
CA LEU A 162 10.77 2.86 -14.77
C LEU A 162 12.00 3.32 -13.95
N PRO A 163 12.88 2.38 -13.54
CA PRO A 163 12.86 0.94 -13.83
C PRO A 163 11.80 0.19 -13.02
N ALA A 164 11.36 -0.96 -13.55
CA ALA A 164 10.62 -1.97 -12.82
C ALA A 164 11.61 -2.98 -12.18
N GLN A 165 11.16 -3.69 -11.15
CA GLN A 165 11.89 -4.85 -10.64
C GLN A 165 11.36 -6.12 -11.31
N ILE A 166 12.22 -6.85 -12.01
CA ILE A 166 11.84 -8.08 -12.73
C ILE A 166 12.82 -9.19 -12.38
N ASP A 167 12.33 -10.22 -11.70
CA ASP A 167 13.08 -11.37 -11.26
C ASP A 167 12.52 -12.60 -11.99
N ILE A 168 13.34 -13.25 -12.83
CA ILE A 168 12.95 -14.43 -13.59
C ILE A 168 13.83 -15.60 -13.16
N TYR A 169 13.20 -16.63 -12.59
CA TYR A 169 13.83 -17.86 -12.17
C TYR A 169 13.63 -18.92 -13.26
N GLY A 170 14.69 -19.61 -13.65
CA GLY A 170 14.68 -20.70 -14.61
C GLY A 170 14.96 -22.07 -13.97
N GLY A 171 15.07 -23.12 -14.81
CA GLY A 171 15.49 -24.43 -14.37
C GLY A 171 14.38 -25.37 -13.92
N HIS A 172 13.12 -25.00 -14.06
CA HIS A 172 12.00 -25.90 -13.82
C HIS A 172 11.66 -26.68 -15.10
N PRO A 173 11.45 -28.04 -15.04
CA PRO A 173 11.02 -28.78 -16.21
C PRO A 173 9.66 -28.34 -16.75
N GLY A 174 9.47 -28.33 -18.06
CA GLY A 174 8.18 -28.19 -18.69
C GLY A 174 7.95 -26.91 -19.48
N MET A 175 6.73 -26.80 -20.00
CA MET A 175 6.29 -25.77 -20.92
C MET A 175 5.34 -24.75 -20.24
N GLU A 176 5.59 -24.45 -18.97
CA GLU A 176 4.82 -23.47 -18.22
C GLU A 176 5.68 -22.27 -17.82
N TYR A 177 5.12 -21.06 -17.93
CA TYR A 177 5.76 -19.83 -17.51
C TYR A 177 4.80 -19.09 -16.56
N GLU A 178 5.14 -19.07 -15.28
CA GLU A 178 4.31 -18.52 -14.22
C GLU A 178 4.78 -17.13 -13.81
N PHE A 179 3.83 -16.28 -13.42
CA PHE A 179 4.10 -14.88 -13.04
C PHE A 179 3.32 -14.49 -11.80
N LEU A 180 3.97 -13.69 -10.96
CA LEU A 180 3.35 -12.87 -9.93
C LEU A 180 3.69 -11.41 -10.23
N PHE A 181 2.68 -10.62 -10.58
CA PHE A 181 2.81 -9.18 -10.77
C PHE A 181 2.31 -8.44 -9.52
N ILE A 182 3.09 -7.46 -9.08
CA ILE A 182 2.79 -6.65 -7.90
C ILE A 182 2.99 -5.18 -8.25
N THR A 183 2.12 -4.29 -7.78
CA THR A 183 2.43 -2.87 -7.69
C THR A 183 2.51 -2.47 -6.22
N LYS A 184 3.64 -1.92 -5.81
CA LYS A 184 3.96 -1.61 -4.41
C LYS A 184 4.11 -0.11 -4.21
N GLY A 185 3.18 0.50 -3.48
CA GLY A 185 3.29 1.91 -3.09
C GLY A 185 4.38 2.14 -2.05
N GLY A 186 4.91 3.37 -1.97
CA GLY A 186 5.99 3.73 -1.05
C GLY A 186 5.60 3.52 0.42
N GLY A 187 4.36 3.78 0.79
CA GLY A 187 3.87 3.56 2.15
C GLY A 187 4.00 2.11 2.60
N SER A 188 3.54 1.15 1.78
CA SER A 188 3.64 -0.27 2.13
C SER A 188 5.06 -0.82 1.93
N ALA A 189 5.83 -0.32 0.96
CA ALA A 189 7.24 -0.69 0.79
C ALA A 189 8.06 -0.37 2.05
N ASN A 190 7.81 0.79 2.67
CA ASN A 190 8.47 1.22 3.90
C ASN A 190 8.08 0.38 5.15
N LYS A 191 7.13 -0.54 5.03
CA LYS A 191 6.70 -1.45 6.10
C LYS A 191 7.15 -2.89 5.85
N THR A 192 8.33 -3.03 5.26
CA THR A 192 9.06 -4.29 5.16
C THR A 192 10.31 -4.20 6.01
N PHE A 193 10.42 -5.08 7.00
CA PHE A 193 11.50 -5.10 7.98
C PHE A 193 12.21 -6.44 7.97
N LEU A 194 13.52 -6.42 8.19
CA LEU A 194 14.35 -7.60 8.42
C LEU A 194 15.08 -7.45 9.75
N TYR A 195 14.88 -8.43 10.62
CA TYR A 195 15.52 -8.51 11.92
C TYR A 195 16.46 -9.72 11.95
N GLN A 196 17.71 -9.50 12.35
CA GLN A 196 18.65 -10.60 12.55
C GLN A 196 18.53 -11.09 14.00
N GLN A 197 17.98 -12.28 14.16
CA GLN A 197 17.76 -12.93 15.45
C GLN A 197 18.63 -14.18 15.59
N THR A 198 18.48 -14.86 16.72
CA THR A 198 19.16 -16.13 17.02
C THR A 198 18.14 -17.21 17.38
N LYS A 199 18.62 -18.45 17.59
CA LYS A 199 17.76 -19.53 18.08
C LYS A 199 17.04 -19.20 19.39
N ALA A 200 17.53 -18.26 20.18
CA ALA A 200 16.90 -17.83 21.44
C ALA A 200 15.47 -17.27 21.23
N LEU A 201 15.17 -16.76 20.03
CA LEU A 201 13.82 -16.30 19.67
C LEU A 201 12.81 -17.46 19.55
N LEU A 202 13.24 -18.67 19.22
CA LEU A 202 12.38 -19.80 18.84
C LEU A 202 11.75 -20.50 20.05
N ASN A 203 10.99 -19.76 20.83
CA ASN A 203 10.10 -20.23 21.88
C ASN A 203 8.90 -19.29 21.99
N GLU A 204 7.81 -19.75 22.60
CA GLU A 204 6.54 -19.03 22.59
C GLU A 204 6.62 -17.66 23.28
N GLU A 205 7.29 -17.56 24.41
CA GLU A 205 7.42 -16.30 25.17
C GLU A 205 8.19 -15.25 24.37
N SER A 206 9.36 -15.60 23.84
CA SER A 206 10.22 -14.69 23.07
C SER A 206 9.58 -14.26 21.76
N LEU A 207 8.93 -15.17 21.05
CA LEU A 207 8.20 -14.85 19.80
C LEU A 207 7.01 -13.92 20.09
N THR A 208 6.21 -14.21 21.12
CA THR A 208 5.08 -13.35 21.49
C THR A 208 5.53 -11.94 21.84
N LYS A 209 6.59 -11.82 22.64
CA LYS A 209 7.19 -10.52 22.99
C LYS A 209 7.67 -9.79 21.74
N PHE A 210 8.42 -10.47 20.89
CA PHE A 210 8.95 -9.91 19.64
C PHE A 210 7.84 -9.34 18.74
N PHE A 211 6.76 -10.10 18.52
CA PHE A 211 5.68 -9.63 17.68
C PHE A 211 4.89 -8.48 18.30
N LYS A 212 4.62 -8.52 19.60
CA LYS A 212 3.98 -7.39 20.32
C LYS A 212 4.80 -6.10 20.20
N GLU A 213 6.12 -6.20 20.19
CA GLU A 213 7.03 -5.06 20.07
C GLU A 213 7.09 -4.52 18.64
N HIS A 214 7.29 -5.39 17.65
CA HIS A 214 7.61 -4.96 16.27
C HIS A 214 6.38 -4.75 15.37
N ILE A 215 5.23 -5.35 15.65
CA ILE A 215 4.01 -5.08 14.85
C ILE A 215 3.54 -3.65 15.05
N LYS A 216 3.79 -3.02 16.20
CA LYS A 216 3.49 -1.60 16.41
C LYS A 216 4.17 -0.68 15.39
N ASP A 217 5.38 -1.05 14.93
CA ASP A 217 6.16 -0.28 13.95
C ASP A 217 5.49 -0.21 12.57
N LEU A 218 4.53 -1.08 12.30
CA LEU A 218 3.72 -1.02 11.09
C LEU A 218 2.92 0.29 11.04
N GLY A 219 2.32 0.70 12.15
CA GLY A 219 1.48 1.88 12.23
C GLY A 219 0.39 1.89 11.15
N THR A 220 -0.10 3.06 10.81
CA THR A 220 -1.20 3.23 9.85
C THR A 220 -0.81 3.92 8.53
N SER A 221 0.45 4.32 8.38
CA SER A 221 0.91 5.07 7.19
C SER A 221 0.85 4.27 5.88
N ALA A 222 0.85 2.94 5.95
CA ALA A 222 0.69 2.06 4.79
C ALA A 222 -0.77 1.70 4.48
N CYS A 223 -1.72 2.31 5.16
CA CYS A 223 -3.17 2.16 4.94
C CYS A 223 -3.70 0.76 5.29
N PRO A 224 -3.85 0.41 6.57
CA PRO A 224 -4.54 -0.80 6.99
C PRO A 224 -6.04 -0.77 6.63
N PRO A 225 -6.75 -1.90 6.66
CA PRO A 225 -6.32 -3.22 7.12
C PRO A 225 -5.28 -3.88 6.21
N TYR A 226 -4.28 -4.53 6.82
CA TYR A 226 -3.19 -5.18 6.09
C TYR A 226 -3.44 -6.67 5.86
N HIS A 227 -2.86 -7.21 4.79
CA HIS A 227 -2.45 -8.61 4.75
C HIS A 227 -1.02 -8.67 5.31
N LEU A 228 -0.86 -9.20 6.51
CA LEU A 228 0.42 -9.26 7.20
C LEU A 228 1.13 -10.56 6.85
N ALA A 229 2.39 -10.46 6.48
CA ALA A 229 3.24 -11.61 6.24
C ALA A 229 4.47 -11.60 7.15
N VAL A 230 4.81 -12.77 7.64
CA VAL A 230 5.99 -13.01 8.46
C VAL A 230 6.75 -14.20 7.88
N CYS A 231 8.07 -14.07 7.78
CA CYS A 231 8.95 -15.20 7.51
C CYS A 231 9.95 -15.35 8.65
N ILE A 232 10.01 -16.53 9.24
CA ILE A 232 10.97 -16.88 10.29
C ILE A 232 11.95 -17.91 9.73
N GLY A 233 13.21 -17.51 9.57
CA GLY A 233 14.24 -18.27 8.93
C GLY A 233 14.52 -17.83 7.50
N GLY A 234 15.21 -18.65 6.77
CA GLY A 234 15.74 -18.41 5.44
C GLY A 234 17.22 -18.79 5.41
N THR A 235 17.67 -19.41 4.33
CA THR A 235 19.09 -19.77 4.15
C THR A 235 19.95 -18.52 3.91
N SER A 236 19.32 -17.40 3.56
CA SER A 236 19.93 -16.06 3.45
C SER A 236 18.92 -14.99 3.87
N ALA A 237 19.40 -13.78 4.12
CA ALA A 237 18.56 -12.60 4.36
C ALA A 237 17.64 -12.32 3.17
N GLU A 238 18.17 -12.45 1.96
CA GLU A 238 17.42 -12.29 0.71
C GLU A 238 16.27 -13.30 0.60
N MET A 239 16.51 -14.59 0.89
CA MET A 239 15.44 -15.60 0.90
C MET A 239 14.34 -15.25 1.88
N CYS A 240 14.68 -14.75 3.08
CA CYS A 240 13.70 -14.32 4.08
C CYS A 240 12.83 -13.16 3.56
N LEU A 241 13.43 -12.13 2.98
CA LEU A 241 12.71 -10.99 2.40
C LEU A 241 11.89 -11.37 1.17
N SER A 242 12.43 -12.19 0.26
CA SER A 242 11.71 -12.67 -0.92
C SER A 242 10.50 -13.53 -0.52
N THR A 243 10.64 -14.34 0.52
CA THR A 243 9.55 -15.17 1.05
C THR A 243 8.43 -14.31 1.63
N VAL A 244 8.75 -13.29 2.44
CA VAL A 244 7.72 -12.40 3.00
C VAL A 244 7.01 -11.58 1.93
N LYS A 245 7.71 -11.17 0.87
CA LYS A 245 7.10 -10.51 -0.29
C LYS A 245 6.06 -11.41 -0.95
N LYS A 246 6.43 -12.65 -1.27
CA LYS A 246 5.54 -13.64 -1.89
C LYS A 246 4.35 -13.98 -0.98
N ALA A 247 4.59 -14.15 0.32
CA ALA A 247 3.54 -14.44 1.30
C ALA A 247 2.55 -13.26 1.41
N SER A 248 3.02 -12.02 1.43
CA SER A 248 2.15 -10.84 1.49
C SER A 248 1.22 -10.71 0.28
N ALA A 249 1.62 -11.25 -0.86
CA ALA A 249 0.83 -11.27 -2.10
C ALA A 249 -0.14 -12.47 -2.19
N GLY A 250 -0.17 -13.33 -1.17
CA GLY A 250 -0.96 -14.58 -1.20
C GLY A 250 -0.39 -15.68 -2.09
N TYR A 251 0.81 -15.51 -2.61
CA TYR A 251 1.43 -16.48 -3.52
C TYR A 251 1.79 -17.81 -2.84
N LEU A 252 1.99 -17.79 -1.53
CA LEU A 252 2.39 -18.95 -0.72
C LEU A 252 1.23 -19.55 0.09
N ASP A 253 -0.02 -19.23 -0.23
CA ASP A 253 -1.17 -19.67 0.57
C ASP A 253 -1.38 -21.20 0.53
N GLU A 254 -0.93 -21.85 -0.52
CA GLU A 254 -1.02 -23.31 -0.70
C GLU A 254 0.28 -24.06 -0.32
N LEU A 255 1.16 -23.45 0.47
CA LEU A 255 2.27 -24.18 1.07
C LEU A 255 1.77 -25.24 2.06
N PRO A 256 2.52 -26.34 2.26
CA PRO A 256 2.26 -27.29 3.34
C PRO A 256 2.19 -26.60 4.70
N THR A 257 1.45 -27.20 5.64
CA THR A 257 1.30 -26.69 7.02
C THR A 257 2.23 -27.36 8.04
N SER A 258 3.18 -28.16 7.56
CA SER A 258 4.21 -28.80 8.38
C SER A 258 5.54 -28.87 7.66
N GLY A 259 6.63 -28.83 8.41
CA GLY A 259 7.98 -29.07 7.91
C GLY A 259 8.24 -30.55 7.61
N ASN A 260 9.39 -30.82 7.01
CA ASN A 260 9.93 -32.17 6.80
C ASN A 260 11.45 -32.19 6.98
N GLU A 261 12.04 -33.38 7.00
CA GLU A 261 13.49 -33.54 7.13
C GLU A 261 14.29 -33.06 5.90
N GLY A 262 13.63 -32.92 4.75
CA GLY A 262 14.24 -32.39 3.52
C GLY A 262 14.44 -30.87 3.53
N GLY A 263 13.75 -30.15 4.40
CA GLY A 263 13.94 -28.70 4.58
C GLY A 263 12.95 -27.82 3.82
N ARG A 264 11.73 -28.31 3.57
CA ARG A 264 10.68 -27.45 2.96
C ARG A 264 10.21 -26.35 3.93
N CYS A 265 9.90 -25.19 3.39
CA CYS A 265 9.15 -24.17 4.08
C CYS A 265 7.70 -24.61 4.32
N PHE A 266 7.07 -24.07 5.34
CA PHE A 266 5.66 -24.37 5.63
C PHE A 266 4.95 -23.15 6.25
N ARG A 267 3.62 -23.13 6.14
CA ARG A 267 2.76 -22.18 6.85
C ARG A 267 2.51 -22.68 8.27
N ASP A 268 2.76 -21.82 9.24
CA ASP A 268 2.46 -22.11 10.65
C ASP A 268 1.11 -21.50 11.04
N LEU A 269 0.03 -22.28 10.89
CA LEU A 269 -1.33 -21.81 11.11
C LEU A 269 -1.59 -21.42 12.58
N GLU A 270 -0.90 -22.06 13.54
CA GLU A 270 -1.02 -21.71 14.96
C GLU A 270 -0.45 -20.30 15.22
N TRP A 271 0.71 -19.98 14.66
CA TRP A 271 1.30 -18.66 14.78
C TRP A 271 0.56 -17.60 13.95
N GLU A 272 -0.06 -17.95 12.85
CA GLU A 272 -0.96 -17.05 12.13
C GLU A 272 -2.10 -16.58 13.03
N GLU A 273 -2.76 -17.49 13.76
CA GLU A 273 -3.84 -17.18 14.70
C GLU A 273 -3.35 -16.36 15.90
N LYS A 274 -2.21 -16.73 16.51
CA LYS A 274 -1.62 -15.99 17.63
C LYS A 274 -1.27 -14.54 17.26
N ILE A 275 -0.65 -14.33 16.11
CA ILE A 275 -0.28 -12.99 15.64
C ILE A 275 -1.53 -12.19 15.27
N LEU A 276 -2.52 -12.80 14.64
CA LEU A 276 -3.80 -12.15 14.36
C LEU A 276 -4.44 -11.60 15.64
N LYS A 277 -4.46 -12.40 16.69
CA LYS A 277 -4.97 -11.98 18.01
C LYS A 277 -4.16 -10.84 18.60
N ILE A 278 -2.83 -10.89 18.52
CA ILE A 278 -1.96 -9.77 18.94
C ILE A 278 -2.35 -8.48 18.21
N CYS A 279 -2.54 -8.52 16.88
CA CYS A 279 -2.94 -7.36 16.10
C CYS A 279 -4.30 -6.81 16.51
N GLN A 280 -5.28 -7.67 16.78
CA GLN A 280 -6.62 -7.28 17.20
C GLN A 280 -6.64 -6.61 18.58
N GLU A 281 -5.83 -7.10 19.52
CA GLU A 281 -5.72 -6.58 20.87
C GLU A 281 -4.98 -5.23 20.96
N MET A 282 -4.23 -4.84 19.95
CA MET A 282 -3.50 -3.56 19.93
C MET A 282 -4.40 -2.32 19.92
N GLY A 283 -5.62 -2.42 19.40
CA GLY A 283 -6.55 -1.30 19.35
C GLY A 283 -6.26 -0.24 18.28
N ILE A 284 -5.24 -0.43 17.43
CA ILE A 284 -4.90 0.49 16.32
C ILE A 284 -6.02 0.50 15.28
N GLY A 285 -6.59 -0.67 14.99
CA GLY A 285 -7.70 -0.85 14.07
C GLY A 285 -7.39 -0.50 12.63
N ALA A 286 -8.45 -0.32 11.85
CA ALA A 286 -8.38 0.13 10.47
C ALA A 286 -8.13 1.65 10.42
N GLN A 287 -6.95 2.11 10.82
CA GLN A 287 -6.41 3.48 10.81
C GLN A 287 -6.83 4.38 11.98
N PHE A 288 -8.03 4.26 12.55
CA PHE A 288 -8.57 5.22 13.52
C PHE A 288 -9.14 4.57 14.77
N GLY A 289 -8.52 3.49 15.22
CA GLY A 289 -8.93 2.71 16.38
C GLY A 289 -9.87 1.58 16.02
N GLY A 290 -9.77 0.49 16.79
CA GLY A 290 -10.56 -0.71 16.59
C GLY A 290 -9.71 -1.98 16.57
N LYS A 291 -10.24 -3.00 15.93
CA LYS A 291 -9.66 -4.35 15.95
C LYS A 291 -8.97 -4.72 14.63
N TYR A 292 -9.26 -4.03 13.52
CA TYR A 292 -8.88 -4.44 12.18
C TYR A 292 -7.61 -3.78 11.64
N LEU A 293 -6.49 -3.87 12.38
CA LEU A 293 -5.17 -3.51 11.84
C LEU A 293 -4.82 -4.42 10.66
N VAL A 294 -5.20 -5.69 10.72
CA VAL A 294 -4.96 -6.68 9.67
C VAL A 294 -6.23 -7.43 9.30
N HIS A 295 -6.33 -7.85 8.04
CA HIS A 295 -7.33 -8.78 7.58
C HIS A 295 -6.98 -10.22 7.95
N ASP A 296 -5.73 -10.57 7.78
CA ASP A 296 -5.15 -11.89 7.99
C ASP A 296 -3.65 -11.80 8.22
N VAL A 297 -3.10 -12.94 8.62
CA VAL A 297 -1.67 -13.12 8.86
C VAL A 297 -1.22 -14.39 8.14
N ARG A 298 -0.05 -14.33 7.53
CA ARG A 298 0.63 -15.47 6.94
C ARG A 298 2.00 -15.62 7.59
N VAL A 299 2.26 -16.77 8.18
CA VAL A 299 3.53 -17.07 8.84
C VAL A 299 4.22 -18.21 8.12
N ILE A 300 5.36 -17.91 7.51
CA ILE A 300 6.18 -18.90 6.82
C ILE A 300 7.38 -19.25 7.69
N ARG A 301 7.54 -20.54 7.99
CA ARG A 301 8.70 -21.07 8.67
C ARG A 301 9.64 -21.68 7.64
N ALA A 302 10.88 -21.21 7.61
CA ALA A 302 11.88 -21.60 6.60
C ALA A 302 13.12 -22.22 7.25
N PRO A 303 13.86 -23.10 6.52
CA PRO A 303 15.19 -23.56 6.92
C PRO A 303 16.13 -22.38 7.12
N ARG A 304 17.11 -22.52 7.99
CA ARG A 304 18.07 -21.47 8.31
C ARG A 304 19.46 -22.02 8.57
N HIS A 305 20.46 -21.18 8.48
CA HIS A 305 21.77 -21.47 9.05
C HIS A 305 21.65 -21.54 10.59
N ALA A 306 22.30 -22.49 11.23
CA ALA A 306 22.16 -22.71 12.67
C ALA A 306 22.56 -21.50 13.53
N ALA A 307 23.50 -20.69 13.08
CA ALA A 307 23.97 -19.48 13.76
C ALA A 307 23.16 -18.21 13.43
N SER A 308 22.15 -18.30 12.58
CA SER A 308 21.36 -17.16 12.11
C SER A 308 19.86 -17.48 12.17
N CYS A 309 19.04 -16.50 12.51
CA CYS A 309 17.60 -16.62 12.48
C CYS A 309 16.99 -15.31 11.99
N PRO A 310 17.04 -15.04 10.67
CA PRO A 310 16.40 -13.85 10.16
C PRO A 310 14.89 -13.93 10.33
N VAL A 311 14.27 -12.80 10.65
CA VAL A 311 12.81 -12.64 10.70
C VAL A 311 12.45 -11.45 9.85
N ALA A 312 11.61 -11.67 8.86
CA ALA A 312 11.07 -10.59 8.04
C ALA A 312 9.58 -10.39 8.33
N ILE A 313 9.18 -9.13 8.37
CA ILE A 313 7.77 -8.71 8.51
C ILE A 313 7.47 -7.79 7.33
N GLY A 314 6.35 -8.01 6.66
CA GLY A 314 5.93 -7.18 5.54
C GLY A 314 4.42 -7.18 5.36
N VAL A 315 3.91 -6.23 4.60
CA VAL A 315 2.47 -6.06 4.40
C VAL A 315 2.11 -5.89 2.93
N SER A 316 0.93 -6.39 2.56
CA SER A 316 0.14 -5.84 1.47
C SER A 316 -0.91 -4.91 2.08
N CYS A 317 -1.02 -3.70 1.55
CA CYS A 317 -1.92 -2.68 2.09
C CYS A 317 -3.38 -2.87 1.62
N SER A 318 -4.26 -1.98 2.04
CA SER A 318 -5.67 -1.98 1.64
C SER A 318 -5.91 -1.92 0.13
N ALA A 319 -4.92 -1.52 -0.65
CA ALA A 319 -5.00 -1.55 -2.11
C ALA A 319 -4.71 -2.94 -2.72
N ASP A 320 -4.06 -3.83 -1.99
CA ASP A 320 -3.80 -5.27 -2.31
C ASP A 320 -3.56 -5.58 -3.80
N ARG A 321 -2.59 -4.91 -4.40
CA ARG A 321 -2.36 -4.93 -5.85
C ARG A 321 -1.42 -6.04 -6.27
N ASN A 322 -1.95 -7.26 -6.30
CA ASN A 322 -1.23 -8.47 -6.68
C ASN A 322 -2.09 -9.28 -7.66
N ILE A 323 -1.46 -9.85 -8.68
CA ILE A 323 -2.14 -10.69 -9.67
C ILE A 323 -1.21 -11.78 -10.18
N LYS A 324 -1.72 -13.00 -10.30
CA LYS A 324 -1.01 -14.12 -10.91
C LYS A 324 -1.31 -14.21 -12.39
N ALA A 325 -0.38 -14.79 -13.14
CA ALA A 325 -0.57 -15.11 -14.55
C ALA A 325 0.23 -16.35 -14.92
N LYS A 326 -0.11 -16.95 -16.05
CA LYS A 326 0.66 -18.06 -16.63
C LYS A 326 0.54 -18.10 -18.14
N ILE A 327 1.58 -18.61 -18.76
CA ILE A 327 1.61 -18.94 -20.18
C ILE A 327 1.82 -20.45 -20.29
N THR A 328 0.95 -21.12 -21.02
CA THR A 328 0.95 -22.55 -21.24
C THR A 328 0.72 -22.84 -22.73
N PRO A 329 0.84 -24.11 -23.20
CA PRO A 329 0.46 -24.46 -24.58
C PRO A 329 -0.97 -24.07 -24.97
N GLU A 330 -1.86 -23.94 -24.01
CA GLU A 330 -3.28 -23.57 -24.22
C GLU A 330 -3.50 -22.07 -24.40
N GLY A 331 -2.53 -21.24 -24.01
CA GLY A 331 -2.66 -19.78 -24.13
C GLY A 331 -1.98 -19.00 -23.03
N ILE A 332 -2.30 -17.71 -22.99
CA ILE A 332 -1.90 -16.73 -21.96
C ILE A 332 -3.07 -16.48 -21.04
N PHE A 333 -2.87 -16.68 -19.75
CA PHE A 333 -3.91 -16.59 -18.71
C PHE A 333 -3.55 -15.57 -17.66
N LEU A 334 -4.55 -14.83 -17.20
CA LEU A 334 -4.42 -13.84 -16.14
C LEU A 334 -5.44 -14.14 -15.03
N GLU A 335 -5.02 -14.03 -13.77
CA GLU A 335 -5.93 -14.17 -12.63
C GLU A 335 -7.18 -13.31 -12.80
N GLN A 336 -8.34 -13.87 -12.50
CA GLN A 336 -9.61 -13.16 -12.56
C GLN A 336 -9.79 -12.30 -11.31
N LEU A 337 -9.56 -11.00 -11.41
CA LEU A 337 -9.92 -10.04 -10.38
C LEU A 337 -11.41 -9.68 -10.48
N GLU A 338 -11.95 -9.10 -9.41
CA GLU A 338 -13.36 -8.75 -9.30
C GLU A 338 -13.69 -7.49 -10.09
N LYS A 339 -14.48 -7.63 -11.14
CA LYS A 339 -14.94 -6.51 -11.99
C LYS A 339 -16.26 -5.89 -11.56
N ASN A 340 -17.00 -6.56 -10.66
CA ASN A 340 -18.24 -6.06 -10.09
C ASN A 340 -18.17 -5.99 -8.56
N PRO A 341 -17.35 -5.13 -7.97
CA PRO A 341 -17.19 -5.03 -6.53
C PRO A 341 -18.48 -4.59 -5.81
N ALA A 342 -19.45 -4.01 -6.52
CA ALA A 342 -20.71 -3.58 -5.94
C ALA A 342 -21.50 -4.76 -5.30
N ARG A 343 -21.25 -6.00 -5.72
CA ARG A 343 -21.88 -7.19 -5.09
C ARG A 343 -21.46 -7.42 -3.64
N PHE A 344 -20.37 -6.80 -3.20
CA PHE A 344 -19.88 -6.84 -1.81
C PHE A 344 -20.42 -5.71 -0.95
N LEU A 345 -21.10 -4.72 -1.53
CA LEU A 345 -21.73 -3.67 -0.74
C LEU A 345 -22.92 -4.22 0.06
N PRO A 346 -23.15 -3.74 1.29
CA PRO A 346 -24.37 -4.01 2.01
C PRO A 346 -25.57 -3.39 1.30
N ALA A 347 -26.77 -3.97 1.50
CA ALA A 347 -28.00 -3.42 0.92
C ALA A 347 -28.29 -1.98 1.39
N GLU A 348 -27.90 -1.68 2.63
CA GLU A 348 -27.96 -0.34 3.21
C GLU A 348 -26.60 0.03 3.77
N ALA A 349 -26.26 1.33 3.75
CA ALA A 349 -25.04 1.83 4.39
C ALA A 349 -25.04 1.46 5.88
N PRO A 350 -23.89 1.06 6.46
CA PRO A 350 -23.83 0.73 7.89
C PRO A 350 -24.29 1.93 8.73
N ALA A 351 -25.11 1.66 9.75
CA ALA A 351 -25.42 2.67 10.75
C ALA A 351 -24.15 3.03 11.53
N MET A 352 -23.81 4.29 11.56
CA MET A 352 -22.61 4.80 12.22
C MET A 352 -22.95 6.09 12.96
N SER A 353 -22.19 6.39 14.01
CA SER A 353 -22.30 7.69 14.69
C SER A 353 -22.12 8.83 13.70
N PRO A 354 -22.86 9.94 13.83
CA PRO A 354 -22.75 11.07 12.92
C PRO A 354 -21.36 11.71 13.00
N ALA A 355 -20.86 12.18 11.86
CA ALA A 355 -19.64 12.99 11.80
C ALA A 355 -19.94 14.43 12.25
N VAL A 356 -18.90 15.12 12.72
CA VAL A 356 -18.98 16.55 13.00
C VAL A 356 -18.70 17.35 11.73
N ASP A 357 -19.63 18.18 11.30
CA ASP A 357 -19.45 19.04 10.13
C ASP A 357 -18.54 20.22 10.46
N ILE A 358 -17.52 20.45 9.65
CA ILE A 358 -16.56 21.55 9.75
C ILE A 358 -16.53 22.31 8.44
N ASP A 359 -16.91 23.57 8.45
CA ASP A 359 -16.69 24.49 7.33
C ASP A 359 -15.32 25.16 7.49
N LEU A 360 -14.38 24.82 6.61
CA LEU A 360 -13.00 25.30 6.67
C LEU A 360 -12.87 26.76 6.26
N ASP A 361 -13.86 27.31 5.54
CA ASP A 361 -13.86 28.68 5.04
C ASP A 361 -14.41 29.69 6.07
N GLU A 362 -14.85 29.23 7.25
CA GLU A 362 -15.16 30.11 8.39
C GLU A 362 -13.90 30.74 9.03
N GLY A 363 -12.70 30.34 8.58
CA GLY A 363 -11.42 30.83 9.05
C GLY A 363 -10.78 29.94 10.13
N MET A 364 -9.44 29.98 10.19
CA MET A 364 -8.66 29.06 11.03
C MET A 364 -8.97 29.16 12.52
N ASP A 365 -9.23 30.36 13.04
CA ASP A 365 -9.57 30.54 14.47
C ASP A 365 -10.90 29.86 14.80
N LYS A 366 -11.90 29.99 13.93
CA LYS A 366 -13.20 29.34 14.11
C LYS A 366 -13.11 27.81 13.99
N VAL A 367 -12.38 27.33 13.01
CA VAL A 367 -12.13 25.89 12.83
C VAL A 367 -11.49 25.30 14.09
N ARG A 368 -10.46 25.93 14.64
CA ARG A 368 -9.78 25.50 15.87
C ARG A 368 -10.70 25.57 17.10
N GLU A 369 -11.52 26.62 17.22
CA GLU A 369 -12.54 26.74 18.27
C GLU A 369 -13.56 25.60 18.27
N ILE A 370 -13.89 25.08 17.08
CA ILE A 370 -14.79 23.93 16.96
C ILE A 370 -14.04 22.65 17.31
N LEU A 371 -12.86 22.43 16.72
CA LEU A 371 -12.08 21.20 16.91
C LEU A 371 -11.72 20.94 18.38
N THR A 372 -11.39 21.98 19.16
CA THR A 372 -11.00 21.81 20.58
C THR A 372 -12.14 21.25 21.47
N LYS A 373 -13.38 21.27 20.99
CA LYS A 373 -14.56 20.75 21.72
C LYS A 373 -14.69 19.23 21.64
N TYR A 374 -13.97 18.60 20.73
CA TYR A 374 -14.11 17.17 20.45
C TYR A 374 -12.83 16.39 20.80
N PRO A 375 -12.97 15.15 21.30
CA PRO A 375 -11.82 14.31 21.62
C PRO A 375 -11.14 13.76 20.36
N ILE A 376 -9.91 13.26 20.53
CA ILE A 376 -9.24 12.43 19.50
C ILE A 376 -10.13 11.25 19.09
N LYS A 377 -9.95 10.75 17.86
CA LYS A 377 -10.77 9.73 17.16
C LYS A 377 -12.14 10.22 16.70
N THR A 378 -12.53 11.46 16.99
CA THR A 378 -13.79 12.01 16.47
C THR A 378 -13.74 12.10 14.95
N ARG A 379 -14.77 11.56 14.29
CA ARG A 379 -14.94 11.62 12.85
C ARG A 379 -15.50 12.98 12.44
N LEU A 380 -14.88 13.57 11.43
CA LEU A 380 -15.21 14.86 10.88
C LEU A 380 -15.68 14.73 9.43
N ASN A 381 -16.52 15.66 9.03
CA ASN A 381 -16.94 15.87 7.65
C ASN A 381 -16.50 17.29 7.24
N LEU A 382 -15.44 17.39 6.46
CA LEU A 382 -14.85 18.66 6.07
C LEU A 382 -15.47 19.18 4.78
N LYS A 383 -15.73 20.49 4.75
CA LYS A 383 -16.12 21.24 3.57
C LYS A 383 -15.30 22.53 3.50
N GLY A 384 -14.90 22.96 2.32
CA GLY A 384 -14.16 24.20 2.11
C GLY A 384 -12.77 24.01 1.52
N THR A 385 -11.90 24.97 1.76
CA THR A 385 -10.58 25.07 1.13
C THR A 385 -9.49 24.35 1.91
N LEU A 386 -8.68 23.54 1.23
CA LEU A 386 -7.44 22.94 1.72
C LEU A 386 -6.26 23.38 0.85
N ILE A 387 -5.11 23.58 1.46
CA ILE A 387 -3.84 23.77 0.75
C ILE A 387 -3.09 22.45 0.71
N VAL A 388 -2.76 22.00 -0.49
CA VAL A 388 -2.01 20.76 -0.70
C VAL A 388 -0.53 21.10 -0.87
N ALA A 389 0.29 20.60 0.03
CA ALA A 389 1.74 20.80 0.00
C ALA A 389 2.47 19.62 0.65
N ARG A 390 3.62 19.24 0.09
CA ARG A 390 4.45 18.13 0.57
C ARG A 390 5.89 18.56 0.78
N ASP A 391 6.81 17.60 0.71
CA ASP A 391 8.19 17.67 1.13
C ASP A 391 8.95 18.88 0.56
N ILE A 392 8.97 19.04 -0.78
CA ILE A 392 9.77 20.09 -1.43
C ILE A 392 9.17 21.47 -1.15
N ALA A 393 7.84 21.59 -1.17
CA ALA A 393 7.17 22.85 -0.86
C ALA A 393 7.45 23.28 0.60
N HIS A 394 7.38 22.33 1.56
CA HIS A 394 7.74 22.61 2.97
C HIS A 394 9.20 23.07 3.11
N ALA A 395 10.13 22.39 2.44
CA ALA A 395 11.54 22.76 2.46
C ALA A 395 11.77 24.18 1.91
N ARG A 396 11.09 24.54 0.81
CA ARG A 396 11.15 25.89 0.23
C ARG A 396 10.55 26.96 1.13
N ILE A 397 9.41 26.69 1.75
CA ILE A 397 8.79 27.64 2.70
C ILE A 397 9.72 27.84 3.91
N LYS A 398 10.32 26.73 4.41
CA LYS A 398 11.32 26.86 5.48
C LYS A 398 12.49 27.76 5.06
N GLN A 399 13.03 27.56 3.86
CA GLN A 399 14.10 28.42 3.35
C GLN A 399 13.66 29.89 3.28
N MET A 400 12.44 30.17 2.82
CA MET A 400 11.90 31.53 2.80
C MET A 400 11.86 32.16 4.19
N LEU A 401 11.43 31.39 5.21
CA LEU A 401 11.42 31.85 6.61
C LEU A 401 12.84 32.10 7.12
N ASP A 402 13.79 31.24 6.80
CA ASP A 402 15.21 31.41 7.16
C ASP A 402 15.83 32.67 6.51
N GLU A 403 15.34 33.06 5.34
CA GLU A 403 15.68 34.31 4.65
C GLU A 403 14.93 35.56 5.20
N GLY A 404 14.12 35.39 6.23
CA GLY A 404 13.34 36.46 6.86
C GLY A 404 12.07 36.85 6.10
N LYS A 405 11.62 36.05 5.12
CA LYS A 405 10.35 36.25 4.44
C LYS A 405 9.18 35.77 5.32
N PRO A 406 7.98 36.36 5.22
CA PRO A 406 6.84 35.91 6.01
C PRO A 406 6.32 34.55 5.56
N MET A 407 5.62 33.86 6.50
CA MET A 407 4.84 32.68 6.17
C MET A 407 3.80 33.03 5.10
N PRO A 408 3.67 32.23 4.02
CA PRO A 408 2.63 32.45 3.01
C PRO A 408 1.22 32.50 3.62
N GLU A 409 0.41 33.44 3.19
CA GLU A 409 -0.95 33.64 3.72
C GLU A 409 -1.84 32.39 3.54
N TYR A 410 -1.66 31.64 2.45
CA TYR A 410 -2.41 30.40 2.24
C TYR A 410 -2.10 29.33 3.31
N PHE A 411 -0.89 29.29 3.89
CA PHE A 411 -0.55 28.41 5.00
C PHE A 411 -1.11 28.88 6.36
N LYS A 412 -1.44 30.16 6.49
CA LYS A 412 -2.07 30.71 7.69
C LYS A 412 -3.59 30.55 7.66
N ASN A 413 -4.18 30.76 6.49
CA ASN A 413 -5.63 30.90 6.33
C ASN A 413 -6.37 29.59 6.12
N HIS A 414 -5.65 28.49 5.77
CA HIS A 414 -6.25 27.22 5.42
C HIS A 414 -5.51 26.03 6.05
N PRO A 415 -6.21 24.92 6.31
CA PRO A 415 -5.52 23.67 6.68
C PRO A 415 -4.58 23.20 5.57
N VAL A 416 -3.48 22.57 5.96
CA VAL A 416 -2.49 22.02 5.03
C VAL A 416 -2.66 20.52 4.90
N TYR A 417 -2.94 20.05 3.69
CA TYR A 417 -3.14 18.66 3.36
C TYR A 417 -1.88 18.10 2.68
N TYR A 418 -1.24 17.13 3.31
CA TYR A 418 -0.08 16.43 2.76
C TYR A 418 -0.58 15.34 1.82
N ALA A 419 -0.61 15.65 0.55
CA ALA A 419 -1.20 14.77 -0.44
C ALA A 419 -0.62 15.01 -1.84
N GLY A 420 -0.93 14.10 -2.76
CA GLY A 420 -0.60 14.25 -4.16
C GLY A 420 -1.48 13.34 -5.02
N PRO A 421 -2.00 13.84 -6.14
CA PRO A 421 -2.86 13.08 -7.03
C PRO A 421 -2.06 12.13 -7.94
N ALA A 422 -2.74 11.12 -8.50
CA ALA A 422 -2.39 10.50 -9.75
C ALA A 422 -2.72 11.45 -10.92
N LYS A 423 -2.47 11.05 -12.16
CA LYS A 423 -2.82 11.87 -13.33
C LYS A 423 -4.32 12.13 -13.39
N THR A 424 -4.70 13.33 -13.79
CA THR A 424 -6.10 13.73 -13.90
C THR A 424 -6.67 13.24 -15.23
N PRO A 425 -7.74 12.42 -15.22
CA PRO A 425 -8.47 12.06 -16.42
C PRO A 425 -9.14 13.28 -17.08
N ALA A 426 -9.35 13.21 -18.37
CA ALA A 426 -10.02 14.28 -19.12
C ALA A 426 -11.44 14.53 -18.55
N GLY A 427 -11.76 15.79 -18.29
CA GLY A 427 -13.07 16.21 -17.78
C GLY A 427 -13.30 16.02 -16.27
N MET A 428 -12.31 15.53 -15.52
CA MET A 428 -12.37 15.42 -14.07
C MET A 428 -11.63 16.56 -13.38
N ALA A 429 -12.00 16.87 -12.15
CA ALA A 429 -11.33 17.88 -11.32
C ALA A 429 -9.93 17.41 -10.89
N SER A 430 -9.76 16.10 -10.65
CA SER A 430 -8.51 15.49 -10.19
C SER A 430 -8.41 14.03 -10.61
N GLY A 431 -7.19 13.51 -10.66
CA GLY A 431 -6.91 12.08 -10.60
C GLY A 431 -7.12 11.54 -9.19
N SER A 432 -6.97 10.23 -8.98
CA SER A 432 -7.04 9.62 -7.65
C SER A 432 -6.19 10.40 -6.67
N PHE A 433 -6.77 10.81 -5.55
CA PHE A 433 -6.19 11.80 -4.65
C PHE A 433 -6.25 11.26 -3.21
N GLY A 434 -5.11 11.15 -2.58
CA GLY A 434 -5.05 10.63 -1.22
C GLY A 434 -3.88 11.17 -0.42
N PRO A 435 -3.93 10.98 0.92
CA PRO A 435 -2.91 11.50 1.82
C PRO A 435 -1.58 10.79 1.65
N THR A 436 -0.49 11.53 1.87
CA THR A 436 0.85 10.97 2.04
C THR A 436 1.19 10.80 3.52
N THR A 437 2.28 10.09 3.82
CA THR A 437 2.77 9.85 5.17
C THR A 437 3.16 11.18 5.85
N ALA A 438 2.54 11.45 7.00
CA ALA A 438 2.67 12.71 7.71
C ALA A 438 4.07 12.95 8.30
N GLY A 439 4.70 11.91 8.82
CA GLY A 439 5.97 12.02 9.56
C GLY A 439 7.13 12.67 8.80
N ARG A 440 7.09 12.69 7.48
CA ARG A 440 8.10 13.37 6.67
C ARG A 440 8.12 14.89 6.84
N MET A 441 6.98 15.48 7.22
CA MET A 441 6.85 16.92 7.45
C MET A 441 7.02 17.32 8.92
N ASP A 442 7.25 16.37 9.82
CA ASP A 442 7.40 16.63 11.27
C ASP A 442 8.45 17.71 11.60
N PRO A 443 9.63 17.77 10.93
CA PRO A 443 10.65 18.77 11.24
C PRO A 443 10.21 20.22 11.01
N TYR A 444 9.14 20.46 10.25
CA TYR A 444 8.68 21.82 9.93
C TYR A 444 7.59 22.34 10.87
N VAL A 445 6.89 21.43 11.59
CA VAL A 445 5.62 21.76 12.26
C VAL A 445 5.78 22.83 13.33
N ASP A 446 6.71 22.67 14.25
CA ASP A 446 6.91 23.62 15.35
C ASP A 446 7.22 25.03 14.84
N LEU A 447 8.18 25.14 13.90
CA LEU A 447 8.53 26.40 13.28
C LEU A 447 7.34 27.04 12.56
N PHE A 448 6.60 26.27 11.76
CA PHE A 448 5.47 26.78 10.98
C PHE A 448 4.33 27.24 11.89
N GLN A 449 3.99 26.47 12.92
CA GLN A 449 2.95 26.83 13.88
C GLN A 449 3.34 28.04 14.73
N SER A 450 4.62 28.21 15.08
CA SER A 450 5.10 29.36 15.83
C SER A 450 4.90 30.69 15.11
N VAL A 451 4.77 30.67 13.78
CA VAL A 451 4.49 31.86 12.93
C VAL A 451 3.07 31.84 12.34
N GLY A 452 2.19 31.02 12.89
CA GLY A 452 0.78 30.95 12.54
C GLY A 452 0.41 30.16 11.30
N GLY A 453 1.36 29.40 10.73
CA GLY A 453 1.11 28.51 9.59
C GLY A 453 0.85 27.06 10.00
N SER A 454 0.24 26.27 9.12
CA SER A 454 -0.02 24.84 9.36
C SER A 454 -0.71 24.52 10.70
N MET A 455 -1.60 25.40 11.14
CA MET A 455 -2.30 25.23 12.42
C MET A 455 -3.22 24.01 12.44
N VAL A 456 -3.73 23.61 11.29
CA VAL A 456 -4.48 22.37 11.09
C VAL A 456 -3.84 21.63 9.93
N MET A 457 -3.36 20.41 10.20
CA MET A 457 -2.69 19.55 9.24
C MET A 457 -3.57 18.34 8.94
N VAL A 458 -3.60 17.90 7.68
CA VAL A 458 -4.34 16.72 7.24
C VAL A 458 -3.38 15.77 6.51
N ALA A 459 -3.28 14.53 6.94
CA ALA A 459 -2.41 13.52 6.32
C ALA A 459 -2.75 12.12 6.82
N LYS A 460 -1.86 11.14 6.65
CA LYS A 460 -2.02 9.79 7.19
C LYS A 460 -0.82 9.36 8.02
N GLY A 461 -1.07 8.43 8.95
CA GLY A 461 -0.05 7.81 9.77
C GLY A 461 0.26 8.54 11.07
N ASN A 462 1.11 7.94 11.86
CA ASN A 462 1.57 8.49 13.13
C ASN A 462 2.56 9.65 12.92
N ARG A 463 2.64 10.51 13.93
CA ARG A 463 3.59 11.64 13.99
C ARG A 463 4.57 11.46 15.16
N SER A 464 5.66 12.19 15.12
CA SER A 464 6.59 12.25 16.25
C SER A 464 6.02 13.03 17.44
N LYS A 465 6.56 12.78 18.64
CA LYS A 465 6.19 13.54 19.84
C LYS A 465 6.38 15.06 19.66
N ALA A 466 7.35 15.49 18.86
CA ALA A 466 7.59 16.91 18.58
C ALA A 466 6.36 17.60 17.96
N VAL A 467 5.59 16.90 17.13
CA VAL A 467 4.34 17.42 16.55
C VAL A 467 3.26 17.54 17.62
N THR A 468 3.12 16.55 18.50
CA THR A 468 2.17 16.60 19.62
C THR A 468 2.48 17.77 20.55
N ASP A 469 3.76 17.97 20.87
CA ASP A 469 4.24 19.07 21.70
C ASP A 469 3.97 20.43 21.02
N ALA A 470 4.23 20.56 19.72
CA ALA A 470 3.96 21.77 18.93
C ALA A 470 2.47 22.11 18.88
N CYS A 471 1.60 21.11 18.64
CA CYS A 471 0.15 21.31 18.66
C CYS A 471 -0.33 21.82 20.02
N LYS A 472 0.20 21.27 21.11
CA LYS A 472 -0.09 21.74 22.47
C LYS A 472 0.42 23.15 22.72
N ALA A 473 1.62 23.48 22.26
CA ALA A 473 2.25 24.80 22.50
C ALA A 473 1.57 25.91 21.70
N HIS A 474 1.14 25.63 20.46
CA HIS A 474 0.64 26.65 19.54
C HIS A 474 -0.88 26.55 19.29
N GLY A 475 -1.56 25.57 19.87
CA GLY A 475 -3.00 25.33 19.66
C GLY A 475 -3.30 24.75 18.27
N GLY A 476 -2.44 23.88 17.76
CA GLY A 476 -2.60 23.23 16.49
C GLY A 476 -3.32 21.88 16.57
N PHE A 477 -3.65 21.32 15.40
CA PHE A 477 -4.32 20.02 15.26
C PHE A 477 -3.70 19.21 14.12
N TYR A 478 -3.67 17.90 14.30
CA TYR A 478 -3.43 16.96 13.23
C TYR A 478 -4.66 16.10 13.00
N LEU A 479 -5.16 16.11 11.78
CA LEU A 479 -6.30 15.34 11.34
C LEU A 479 -5.83 14.20 10.45
N GLY A 480 -6.30 13.00 10.71
CA GLY A 480 -6.06 11.84 9.86
C GLY A 480 -7.04 11.79 8.70
N SER A 481 -6.54 11.74 7.48
CA SER A 481 -7.32 11.40 6.29
C SER A 481 -7.22 9.90 6.03
N ILE A 482 -8.28 9.28 5.49
CA ILE A 482 -8.26 7.86 5.17
C ILE A 482 -7.22 7.61 4.07
N GLY A 483 -6.27 6.71 4.33
CA GLY A 483 -5.35 6.20 3.33
C GLY A 483 -5.96 5.01 2.60
N GLY A 484 -5.79 4.95 1.29
CA GLY A 484 -6.28 3.88 0.43
C GLY A 484 -7.40 4.28 -0.53
N PRO A 485 -8.51 4.89 -0.11
CA PRO A 485 -9.65 5.15 -0.99
C PRO A 485 -9.50 6.43 -1.82
N ALA A 486 -8.45 6.51 -2.63
CA ALA A 486 -8.11 7.72 -3.38
C ALA A 486 -9.03 8.01 -4.58
N ALA A 487 -9.61 6.98 -5.19
CA ALA A 487 -10.53 7.14 -6.32
C ALA A 487 -11.84 7.81 -5.86
N ILE A 488 -12.42 7.34 -4.76
CA ILE A 488 -13.67 7.91 -4.24
C ILE A 488 -13.47 9.32 -3.69
N LEU A 489 -12.33 9.62 -3.05
CA LEU A 489 -12.02 10.97 -2.60
C LEU A 489 -11.94 11.95 -3.77
N ALA A 490 -11.27 11.56 -4.86
CA ALA A 490 -11.20 12.38 -6.07
C ALA A 490 -12.57 12.60 -6.69
N LYS A 491 -13.38 11.55 -6.82
CA LYS A 491 -14.69 11.63 -7.49
C LYS A 491 -15.73 12.38 -6.66
N ASN A 492 -15.80 12.09 -5.35
CA ASN A 492 -16.90 12.55 -4.52
C ASN A 492 -16.56 13.81 -3.69
N SER A 493 -15.31 13.94 -3.26
CA SER A 493 -14.96 15.00 -2.31
C SER A 493 -14.24 16.19 -2.95
N ILE A 494 -13.37 15.98 -3.94
CA ILE A 494 -12.58 17.06 -4.55
C ILE A 494 -13.35 17.70 -5.70
N LYS A 495 -13.69 19.00 -5.56
CA LYS A 495 -14.51 19.75 -6.52
C LYS A 495 -13.68 20.61 -7.46
N SER A 496 -12.53 21.11 -7.00
CA SER A 496 -11.62 21.92 -7.82
C SER A 496 -10.18 21.77 -7.34
N VAL A 497 -9.25 21.97 -8.27
CA VAL A 497 -7.80 21.96 -8.00
C VAL A 497 -7.18 23.12 -8.78
N GLU A 498 -6.41 23.95 -8.10
CA GLU A 498 -5.70 25.10 -8.66
C GLU A 498 -4.26 25.11 -8.15
N VAL A 499 -3.28 25.35 -9.03
CA VAL A 499 -1.88 25.57 -8.62
C VAL A 499 -1.74 27.00 -8.14
N VAL A 500 -1.26 27.22 -6.93
CA VAL A 500 -1.14 28.56 -6.32
C VAL A 500 0.29 28.99 -6.07
N ASP A 501 1.25 28.06 -5.97
CA ASP A 501 2.66 28.37 -5.79
C ASP A 501 3.56 27.24 -6.32
N PHE A 502 4.82 27.56 -6.63
CA PHE A 502 5.86 26.65 -7.12
C PHE A 502 5.43 25.74 -8.29
N PRO A 503 4.85 26.31 -9.37
CA PRO A 503 4.35 25.50 -10.50
C PRO A 503 5.44 24.66 -11.18
N GLU A 504 6.70 25.07 -11.10
CA GLU A 504 7.87 24.35 -11.62
C GLU A 504 8.14 23.02 -10.90
N LEU A 505 7.60 22.84 -9.71
CA LEU A 505 7.74 21.59 -8.94
C LEU A 505 6.79 20.48 -9.43
N GLY A 506 5.92 20.74 -10.39
CA GLY A 506 5.00 19.74 -10.94
C GLY A 506 4.12 19.11 -9.87
N MET A 507 4.34 17.84 -9.54
CA MET A 507 3.56 17.13 -8.51
C MET A 507 3.77 17.67 -7.09
N GLU A 508 4.88 18.34 -6.83
CA GLU A 508 5.22 18.97 -5.55
C GLU A 508 4.80 20.46 -5.48
N ALA A 509 4.15 20.98 -6.53
CA ALA A 509 3.60 22.33 -6.53
C ALA A 509 2.55 22.48 -5.41
N VAL A 510 2.46 23.67 -4.83
CA VAL A 510 1.40 24.00 -3.88
C VAL A 510 0.10 24.16 -4.63
N ARG A 511 -0.93 23.44 -4.19
CA ARG A 511 -2.28 23.52 -4.77
C ARG A 511 -3.30 23.96 -3.74
N LYS A 512 -4.30 24.66 -4.21
CA LYS A 512 -5.52 24.95 -3.50
C LYS A 512 -6.60 24.04 -4.04
N ILE A 513 -7.26 23.31 -3.15
CA ILE A 513 -8.39 22.44 -3.51
C ILE A 513 -9.63 22.85 -2.72
N TYR A 514 -10.79 22.68 -3.33
CA TYR A 514 -12.07 22.80 -2.63
C TYR A 514 -12.68 21.41 -2.44
N VAL A 515 -13.08 21.10 -1.22
CA VAL A 515 -13.62 19.80 -0.87
C VAL A 515 -15.03 19.90 -0.29
N GLU A 516 -15.81 18.82 -0.50
CA GLU A 516 -17.11 18.60 0.15
C GLU A 516 -17.17 17.14 0.61
N ASN A 517 -17.83 16.91 1.74
CA ASN A 517 -17.97 15.59 2.34
C ASN A 517 -16.61 14.85 2.46
N PHE A 518 -15.58 15.58 2.84
CA PHE A 518 -14.24 15.04 2.97
C PHE A 518 -14.05 14.45 4.38
N PRO A 519 -13.89 13.13 4.52
CA PRO A 519 -13.78 12.49 5.83
C PRO A 519 -12.40 12.72 6.44
N ALA A 520 -12.38 13.08 7.72
CA ALA A 520 -11.16 13.18 8.52
C ALA A 520 -11.43 12.77 9.97
N PHE A 521 -10.36 12.61 10.76
CA PHE A 521 -10.42 12.21 12.17
C PHE A 521 -9.44 13.04 12.98
N ILE A 522 -9.81 13.47 14.17
CA ILE A 522 -8.88 14.15 15.08
C ILE A 522 -7.88 13.11 15.60
N ILE A 523 -6.60 13.28 15.30
CA ILE A 523 -5.52 12.37 15.72
C ILE A 523 -4.65 13.01 16.81
N VAL A 524 -4.25 14.27 16.64
CA VAL A 524 -3.54 15.07 17.66
C VAL A 524 -4.32 16.34 17.87
N ASP A 525 -4.57 16.68 19.13
CA ASP A 525 -5.29 17.88 19.50
C ASP A 525 -4.41 18.95 20.15
N ASP A 526 -4.98 20.12 20.39
CA ASP A 526 -4.36 21.29 21.03
C ASP A 526 -4.08 21.13 22.53
N LYS A 527 -4.50 20.01 23.12
CA LYS A 527 -4.26 19.66 24.53
C LYS A 527 -3.07 18.72 24.71
N GLY A 528 -2.52 18.23 23.59
CA GLY A 528 -1.42 17.27 23.58
C GLY A 528 -1.89 15.81 23.68
N ASN A 529 -3.15 15.54 23.37
CA ASN A 529 -3.61 14.15 23.19
C ASN A 529 -3.21 13.67 21.80
N ASP A 530 -2.68 12.46 21.73
CA ASP A 530 -2.24 11.82 20.49
C ASP A 530 -2.76 10.39 20.46
N PHE A 531 -3.50 10.05 19.40
CA PHE A 531 -4.05 8.70 19.20
C PHE A 531 -2.97 7.61 19.23
N PHE A 532 -1.78 7.93 18.72
CA PHE A 532 -0.69 6.98 18.62
C PHE A 532 0.18 6.90 19.88
N ALA A 533 0.00 7.77 20.88
CA ALA A 533 0.82 7.80 22.08
C ALA A 533 0.79 6.46 22.85
N ASP A 534 -0.36 5.78 22.86
CA ASP A 534 -0.52 4.49 23.55
C ASP A 534 0.19 3.32 22.83
N PHE A 535 0.64 3.55 21.59
CA PHE A 535 1.30 2.54 20.76
C PHE A 535 2.79 2.83 20.54
N ALA A 536 3.24 4.03 20.87
CA ALA A 536 4.63 4.45 20.78
C ALA A 536 5.38 4.04 22.05
N HIS A 537 6.20 2.98 21.97
CA HIS A 537 7.21 2.67 22.99
C HIS A 537 8.42 2.03 22.35
#